data_9ddfe79c26ee7d9d9269c2b0d035616c
#
_entry.id   9ddfe79c26ee7d9d9269c2b0d035616c
#
_cell.length_a   1.000
_cell.length_b   1.000
_cell.length_c   1.000
_cell.angle_alpha   90.00
_cell.angle_beta   90.00
_cell.angle_gamma   90.00
#
_symmetry.space_group_name_H-M   'P 1'
#
loop_
_entity.id
_entity.type
_entity.pdbx_description
1 polymer ?
#
loop_
_entity_poly.entity_id
_entity_poly.type
_entity_poly.pdbx_seq_one_letter_code
_entity_poly.pdbx_strand_id
1 'polypeptide(L)'
;DIRLLGSGPRAGFSELILPANEPGSSIMPGKINPTQCEAICMVCAQIIGNDYTISFAGTQGHLELNVYKPLMASKIIESLKLLTDSVISFEKNCVKGLKANKKTIEEHLNNSLMLVTALNNKIGYYKAAEIANNAYRNGTTLKEEAIKSKYLTSSEFDQWVDPKKMTGK
;
A
#
# COMPACT_ATOMS: atom_id res chain seq x y z
N ASP A 1 2.17 3.14 -2.11
CA ASP A 1 1.52 1.90 -1.62
C ASP A 1 1.69 0.73 -2.60
N ILE A 2 1.42 0.88 -3.91
CA ILE A 2 1.55 -0.20 -4.90
C ILE A 2 2.95 -0.83 -4.85
N ARG A 3 4.01 -0.01 -4.80
CA ARG A 3 5.40 -0.47 -4.69
C ARG A 3 5.64 -1.31 -3.43
N LEU A 4 5.10 -0.88 -2.29
CA LEU A 4 5.26 -1.58 -1.02
C LEU A 4 4.47 -2.90 -1.01
N LEU A 5 3.22 -2.87 -1.41
CA LEU A 5 2.37 -4.06 -1.48
C LEU A 5 2.85 -5.09 -2.52
N GLY A 6 3.56 -4.63 -3.55
CA GLY A 6 4.21 -5.50 -4.55
C GLY A 6 5.60 -6.00 -4.16
N SER A 7 6.09 -5.70 -2.95
CA SER A 7 7.40 -6.16 -2.47
C SER A 7 7.43 -7.69 -2.27
N GLY A 8 8.53 -8.30 -2.63
CA GLY A 8 8.70 -9.75 -2.52
C GLY A 8 9.57 -10.27 -3.67
N PRO A 9 9.30 -11.48 -4.21
CA PRO A 9 8.03 -12.23 -4.22
C PRO A 9 7.76 -13.14 -3.02
N ARG A 10 8.75 -13.43 -2.16
CA ARG A 10 8.57 -14.35 -1.03
C ARG A 10 8.82 -13.72 0.34
N ALA A 11 9.69 -12.71 0.40
CA ALA A 11 10.15 -12.08 1.63
C ALA A 11 9.70 -10.61 1.76
N GLY A 12 8.57 -10.27 1.19
CA GLY A 12 7.93 -8.96 1.28
C GLY A 12 6.43 -9.12 1.50
N PHE A 13 5.66 -8.04 1.34
CA PHE A 13 4.20 -8.10 1.48
C PHE A 13 3.57 -8.99 0.42
N SER A 14 4.01 -8.86 -0.84
CA SER A 14 3.57 -9.71 -1.94
C SER A 14 2.04 -9.83 -2.11
N GLU A 15 1.29 -8.82 -1.66
CA GLU A 15 -0.16 -8.75 -1.79
C GLU A 15 -0.60 -8.34 -3.20
N LEU A 16 0.30 -7.62 -3.92
CA LEU A 16 0.12 -7.26 -5.31
C LEU A 16 1.17 -7.95 -6.18
N ILE A 17 0.74 -8.45 -7.33
CA ILE A 17 1.61 -8.98 -8.37
C ILE A 17 1.74 -7.90 -9.43
N LEU A 18 2.95 -7.33 -9.55
CA LEU A 18 3.27 -6.32 -10.54
C LEU A 18 3.63 -6.97 -11.88
N PRO A 19 3.33 -6.33 -13.02
CA PRO A 19 3.81 -6.78 -14.33
C PRO A 19 5.34 -6.76 -14.37
N ALA A 20 5.93 -7.80 -14.94
CA ALA A 20 7.36 -7.84 -15.24
C ALA A 20 7.59 -7.15 -16.60
N ASN A 21 8.04 -5.91 -16.59
CA ASN A 21 8.28 -5.14 -17.81
C ASN A 21 9.69 -5.36 -18.37
N GLU A 22 10.64 -5.67 -17.48
CA GLU A 22 12.05 -5.77 -17.80
C GLU A 22 12.78 -6.69 -16.81
N PRO A 23 13.95 -7.24 -17.16
CA PRO A 23 14.79 -7.97 -16.20
C PRO A 23 15.18 -7.07 -15.04
N GLY A 24 14.89 -7.50 -13.81
CA GLY A 24 15.16 -6.69 -12.61
C GLY A 24 16.63 -6.57 -12.24
N SER A 25 17.49 -7.45 -12.77
CA SER A 25 18.93 -7.47 -12.49
C SER A 25 19.65 -8.39 -13.47
N SER A 26 20.89 -8.05 -13.84
CA SER A 26 21.77 -8.90 -14.64
C SER A 26 22.39 -10.05 -13.81
N ILE A 27 22.39 -9.95 -12.49
CA ILE A 27 23.07 -10.91 -11.58
C ILE A 27 22.10 -11.69 -10.68
N MET A 28 20.83 -11.29 -10.63
CA MET A 28 19.81 -11.95 -9.79
C MET A 28 18.65 -12.46 -10.66
N PRO A 29 18.67 -13.74 -11.07
CA PRO A 29 17.57 -14.32 -11.86
C PRO A 29 16.23 -14.22 -11.12
N GLY A 30 15.18 -13.84 -11.84
CA GLY A 30 13.84 -13.74 -11.28
C GLY A 30 13.56 -12.49 -10.44
N LYS A 31 14.49 -11.56 -10.32
CA LYS A 31 14.23 -10.26 -9.69
C LYS A 31 13.31 -9.42 -10.56
N ILE A 32 12.25 -8.88 -9.96
CA ILE A 32 11.32 -7.94 -10.59
C ILE A 32 11.42 -6.62 -9.83
N ASN A 33 11.76 -5.54 -10.53
CA ASN A 33 11.78 -4.20 -9.96
C ASN A 33 10.46 -3.49 -10.24
N PRO A 34 9.93 -2.68 -9.30
CA PRO A 34 8.74 -1.85 -9.52
C PRO A 34 9.08 -0.54 -10.24
N THR A 35 9.76 -0.64 -11.40
CA THR A 35 10.36 0.50 -12.13
C THR A 35 9.36 1.58 -12.49
N GLN A 36 8.12 1.21 -12.83
CA GLN A 36 7.07 2.18 -13.13
C GLN A 36 6.65 2.97 -11.88
N CYS A 37 6.59 2.32 -10.72
CA CYS A 37 6.35 3.00 -9.44
C CYS A 37 7.50 3.93 -9.06
N GLU A 38 8.73 3.52 -9.35
CA GLU A 38 9.93 4.33 -9.09
C GLU A 38 9.96 5.56 -10.00
N ALA A 39 9.68 5.38 -11.29
CA ALA A 39 9.64 6.46 -12.27
C ALA A 39 8.62 7.53 -11.90
N ILE A 40 7.37 7.16 -11.60
CA ILE A 40 6.36 8.15 -11.23
C ILE A 40 6.69 8.85 -9.90
N CYS A 41 7.32 8.17 -8.93
CA CYS A 41 7.78 8.79 -7.70
C CYS A 41 8.90 9.82 -7.96
N MET A 42 9.83 9.53 -8.86
CA MET A 42 10.87 10.50 -9.26
C MET A 42 10.26 11.71 -9.96
N VAL A 43 9.27 11.52 -10.84
CA VAL A 43 8.53 12.62 -11.48
C VAL A 43 7.81 13.47 -10.44
N CYS A 44 7.14 12.85 -9.47
CA CYS A 44 6.50 13.61 -8.38
C CYS A 44 7.52 14.45 -7.59
N ALA A 45 8.69 13.92 -7.29
CA ALA A 45 9.74 14.66 -6.60
C ALA A 45 10.22 15.88 -7.43
N GLN A 46 10.39 15.70 -8.76
CA GLN A 46 10.74 16.80 -9.67
C GLN A 46 9.65 17.89 -9.71
N ILE A 47 8.37 17.49 -9.74
CA ILE A 47 7.25 18.44 -9.75
C ILE A 47 7.19 19.25 -8.45
N ILE A 48 7.43 18.62 -7.30
CA ILE A 48 7.53 19.33 -6.00
C ILE A 48 8.66 20.35 -6.04
N GLY A 49 9.82 20.01 -6.63
CA GLY A 49 10.92 20.96 -6.83
C GLY A 49 10.56 22.12 -7.76
N ASN A 50 9.81 21.85 -8.83
CA ASN A 50 9.30 22.87 -9.73
C ASN A 50 8.28 23.80 -9.06
N ASP A 51 7.39 23.25 -8.21
CA ASP A 51 6.42 24.02 -7.43
C ASP A 51 7.12 24.99 -6.46
N TYR A 52 8.15 24.51 -5.77
CA TYR A 52 8.97 25.38 -4.93
C TYR A 52 9.64 26.50 -5.74
N THR A 53 10.17 26.20 -6.93
CA THR A 53 10.76 27.20 -7.83
C THR A 53 9.73 28.26 -8.24
N ILE A 54 8.51 27.84 -8.58
CA ILE A 54 7.39 28.75 -8.94
C ILE A 54 7.00 29.62 -7.74
N SER A 55 6.88 29.02 -6.57
CA SER A 55 6.55 29.73 -5.33
C SER A 55 7.58 30.81 -5.01
N PHE A 56 8.86 30.45 -5.07
CA PHE A 56 9.95 31.41 -4.89
C PHE A 56 9.92 32.54 -5.94
N ALA A 57 9.77 32.17 -7.22
CA ALA A 57 9.70 33.15 -8.31
C ALA A 57 8.51 34.13 -8.12
N GLY A 58 7.38 33.65 -7.55
CA GLY A 58 6.22 34.47 -7.23
C GLY A 58 6.52 35.60 -6.23
N THR A 59 7.52 35.42 -5.35
CA THR A 59 7.89 36.43 -4.33
C THR A 59 8.75 37.56 -4.91
N GLN A 60 9.22 37.46 -6.16
CA GLN A 60 10.23 38.35 -6.74
C GLN A 60 9.62 39.54 -7.52
N GLY A 61 8.37 39.87 -7.29
CA GLY A 61 7.72 41.03 -7.90
C GLY A 61 8.16 42.36 -7.27
N HIS A 62 8.46 43.36 -8.11
CA HIS A 62 8.75 44.73 -7.69
C HIS A 62 7.87 45.71 -8.48
N LEU A 63 7.29 46.71 -7.81
CA LEU A 63 6.51 47.77 -8.42
C LEU A 63 5.49 47.24 -9.44
N GLU A 64 4.72 46.22 -9.05
CA GLU A 64 3.65 45.57 -9.82
C GLU A 64 4.13 44.79 -11.09
N LEU A 65 5.42 44.55 -11.19
CA LEU A 65 6.02 43.73 -12.25
C LEU A 65 6.81 42.55 -11.67
N ASN A 66 6.46 41.34 -12.10
CA ASN A 66 7.27 40.16 -11.84
C ASN A 66 7.92 39.69 -13.14
N VAL A 67 9.24 39.79 -13.22
CA VAL A 67 10.02 39.41 -14.41
C VAL A 67 10.33 37.91 -14.50
N TYR A 68 9.96 37.10 -13.46
CA TYR A 68 10.18 35.65 -13.42
C TYR A 68 9.10 34.85 -14.14
N LYS A 69 8.10 35.48 -14.76
CA LYS A 69 7.00 34.81 -15.49
C LYS A 69 7.47 33.74 -16.48
N PRO A 70 8.54 33.95 -17.30
CA PRO A 70 9.01 32.91 -18.19
C PRO A 70 9.49 31.65 -17.47
N LEU A 71 10.15 31.79 -16.31
CA LEU A 71 10.59 30.68 -15.48
C LEU A 71 9.39 29.91 -14.93
N MET A 72 8.39 30.61 -14.36
CA MET A 72 7.17 30.01 -13.86
C MET A 72 6.43 29.24 -14.97
N ALA A 73 6.25 29.84 -16.12
CA ALA A 73 5.61 29.19 -17.28
C ALA A 73 6.35 27.94 -17.73
N SER A 74 7.69 28.01 -17.83
CA SER A 74 8.53 26.86 -18.17
C SER A 74 8.36 25.70 -17.18
N LYS A 75 8.35 25.99 -15.88
CA LYS A 75 8.23 24.97 -14.83
C LYS A 75 6.83 24.35 -14.76
N ILE A 76 5.79 25.10 -15.04
CA ILE A 76 4.42 24.56 -15.16
C ILE A 76 4.34 23.61 -16.36
N ILE A 77 4.81 24.04 -17.53
CA ILE A 77 4.73 23.24 -18.77
C ILE A 77 5.56 21.95 -18.61
N GLU A 78 6.77 22.03 -18.03
CA GLU A 78 7.61 20.87 -17.74
C GLU A 78 6.88 19.88 -16.82
N SER A 79 6.30 20.38 -15.72
CA SER A 79 5.56 19.55 -14.77
C SER A 79 4.37 18.84 -15.40
N LEU A 80 3.60 19.54 -16.23
CA LEU A 80 2.45 18.97 -16.94
C LEU A 80 2.88 17.87 -17.91
N LYS A 81 3.96 18.06 -18.67
CA LYS A 81 4.49 17.05 -19.59
C LYS A 81 4.99 15.82 -18.84
N LEU A 82 5.85 16.01 -17.84
CA LEU A 82 6.38 14.92 -17.03
C LEU A 82 5.27 14.09 -16.36
N LEU A 83 4.27 14.77 -15.78
CA LEU A 83 3.15 14.11 -15.14
C LEU A 83 2.31 13.33 -16.15
N THR A 84 1.97 13.94 -17.28
CA THR A 84 1.15 13.29 -18.32
C THR A 84 1.83 12.02 -18.83
N ASP A 85 3.11 12.12 -19.23
CA ASP A 85 3.86 10.99 -19.77
C ASP A 85 4.02 9.87 -18.74
N SER A 86 4.32 10.22 -17.49
CA SER A 86 4.50 9.24 -16.42
C SER A 86 3.21 8.53 -16.04
N VAL A 87 2.07 9.24 -16.02
CA VAL A 87 0.74 8.64 -15.72
C VAL A 87 0.33 7.68 -16.82
N ILE A 88 0.51 8.04 -18.10
CA ILE A 88 0.22 7.17 -19.24
C ILE A 88 1.09 5.92 -19.20
N SER A 89 2.39 6.08 -18.94
CA SER A 89 3.32 4.96 -18.82
C SER A 89 2.95 4.05 -17.64
N PHE A 90 2.66 4.63 -16.49
CA PHE A 90 2.29 3.90 -15.29
C PHE A 90 0.98 3.12 -15.47
N GLU A 91 -0.04 3.74 -16.06
CA GLU A 91 -1.31 3.06 -16.38
C GLU A 91 -1.08 1.88 -17.31
N LYS A 92 -0.36 2.08 -18.40
CA LYS A 92 -0.13 1.07 -19.43
C LYS A 92 0.73 -0.10 -18.93
N ASN A 93 1.82 0.20 -18.22
CA ASN A 93 2.87 -0.78 -17.91
C ASN A 93 2.81 -1.28 -16.46
N CYS A 94 1.96 -0.72 -15.60
CA CYS A 94 1.78 -1.18 -14.23
C CYS A 94 0.31 -1.48 -13.93
N VAL A 95 -0.58 -0.48 -14.01
CA VAL A 95 -1.96 -0.62 -13.51
C VAL A 95 -2.75 -1.66 -14.29
N LYS A 96 -2.65 -1.66 -15.62
CA LYS A 96 -3.36 -2.65 -16.49
C LYS A 96 -2.96 -4.10 -16.25
N GLY A 97 -1.76 -4.34 -15.77
CA GLY A 97 -1.27 -5.70 -15.50
C GLY A 97 -1.26 -6.09 -14.02
N LEU A 98 -1.68 -5.16 -13.13
CA LEU A 98 -1.71 -5.37 -11.69
C LEU A 98 -2.73 -6.46 -11.30
N LYS A 99 -2.30 -7.39 -10.44
CA LYS A 99 -3.17 -8.47 -9.94
C LYS A 99 -3.07 -8.56 -8.42
N ALA A 100 -4.20 -8.86 -7.77
CA ALA A 100 -4.20 -9.20 -6.36
C ALA A 100 -3.66 -10.63 -6.15
N ASN A 101 -2.70 -10.79 -5.26
CA ASN A 101 -2.25 -12.10 -4.79
C ASN A 101 -3.19 -12.59 -3.68
N LYS A 102 -4.32 -13.13 -4.10
CA LYS A 102 -5.40 -13.53 -3.19
C LYS A 102 -4.94 -14.47 -2.09
N LYS A 103 -4.02 -15.40 -2.40
CA LYS A 103 -3.49 -16.36 -1.44
C LYS A 103 -2.74 -15.64 -0.31
N THR A 104 -1.81 -14.77 -0.63
CA THR A 104 -1.02 -14.02 0.36
C THR A 104 -1.91 -13.06 1.17
N ILE A 105 -2.86 -12.39 0.51
CA ILE A 105 -3.83 -11.52 1.19
C ILE A 105 -4.65 -12.32 2.20
N GLU A 106 -5.11 -13.52 1.84
CA GLU A 106 -5.87 -14.38 2.75
C GLU A 106 -5.02 -14.89 3.91
N GLU A 107 -3.75 -15.26 3.64
CA GLU A 107 -2.79 -15.65 4.70
C GLU A 107 -2.54 -14.50 5.68
N HIS A 108 -2.30 -13.27 5.19
CA HIS A 108 -2.12 -12.09 6.03
C HIS A 108 -3.39 -11.75 6.83
N LEU A 109 -4.56 -11.85 6.19
CA LEU A 109 -5.83 -11.61 6.86
C LEU A 109 -6.06 -12.60 8.01
N ASN A 110 -5.85 -13.90 7.76
CA ASN A 110 -6.04 -14.95 8.76
C ASN A 110 -5.04 -14.87 9.93
N ASN A 111 -3.85 -14.32 9.67
CA ASN A 111 -2.84 -14.06 10.70
C ASN A 111 -3.04 -12.74 11.45
N SER A 112 -3.98 -11.90 11.01
CA SER A 112 -4.22 -10.60 11.63
C SER A 112 -4.89 -10.73 12.98
N LEU A 113 -4.27 -10.22 14.04
CA LEU A 113 -4.84 -10.17 15.39
C LEU A 113 -5.98 -9.15 15.51
N MET A 114 -6.13 -8.23 14.55
CA MET A 114 -7.19 -7.22 14.54
C MET A 114 -8.59 -7.83 14.44
N LEU A 115 -8.70 -9.03 13.86
CA LEU A 115 -9.97 -9.75 13.71
C LEU A 115 -10.62 -10.11 15.06
N VAL A 116 -9.84 -10.13 16.14
CA VAL A 116 -10.35 -10.41 17.50
C VAL A 116 -11.44 -9.44 17.95
N THR A 117 -11.47 -8.22 17.40
CA THR A 117 -12.48 -7.21 17.75
C THR A 117 -13.91 -7.68 17.46
N ALA A 118 -14.12 -8.57 16.50
CA ALA A 118 -15.40 -9.19 16.22
C ALA A 118 -15.94 -10.01 17.39
N LEU A 119 -15.07 -10.51 18.26
CA LEU A 119 -15.43 -11.32 19.42
C LEU A 119 -15.86 -10.48 20.64
N ASN A 120 -15.55 -9.19 20.69
CA ASN A 120 -15.82 -8.34 21.86
C ASN A 120 -17.30 -8.35 22.26
N ASN A 121 -18.22 -8.29 21.29
CA ASN A 121 -19.66 -8.29 21.54
C ASN A 121 -20.23 -9.69 21.86
N LYS A 122 -19.41 -10.75 21.75
CA LYS A 122 -19.86 -12.15 21.97
C LYS A 122 -19.34 -12.73 23.28
N ILE A 123 -18.07 -12.55 23.57
CA ILE A 123 -17.41 -13.12 24.75
C ILE A 123 -16.88 -12.07 25.72
N GLY A 124 -17.00 -10.79 25.39
CA GLY A 124 -16.48 -9.66 26.14
C GLY A 124 -15.04 -9.34 25.87
N TYR A 125 -14.65 -8.07 26.13
CA TYR A 125 -13.33 -7.52 25.80
C TYR A 125 -12.17 -8.31 26.44
N TYR A 126 -12.27 -8.66 27.73
CA TYR A 126 -11.15 -9.31 28.43
C TYR A 126 -10.82 -10.69 27.88
N LYS A 127 -11.83 -11.51 27.56
CA LYS A 127 -11.63 -12.82 26.96
C LYS A 127 -11.10 -12.70 25.52
N ALA A 128 -11.58 -11.76 24.75
CA ALA A 128 -11.07 -11.47 23.42
C ALA A 128 -9.60 -11.01 23.48
N ALA A 129 -9.26 -10.13 24.40
CA ALA A 129 -7.88 -9.68 24.62
C ALA A 129 -6.95 -10.83 25.06
N GLU A 130 -7.43 -11.75 25.91
CA GLU A 130 -6.68 -12.94 26.29
C GLU A 130 -6.34 -13.82 25.08
N ILE A 131 -7.33 -14.10 24.22
CA ILE A 131 -7.12 -14.85 22.97
C ILE A 131 -6.06 -14.18 22.09
N ALA A 132 -6.17 -12.87 21.88
CA ALA A 132 -5.20 -12.13 21.03
C ALA A 132 -3.79 -12.15 21.63
N ASN A 133 -3.66 -11.94 22.93
CA ASN A 133 -2.37 -11.97 23.62
C ASN A 133 -1.74 -13.36 23.58
N ASN A 134 -2.52 -14.42 23.73
CA ASN A 134 -2.03 -15.79 23.63
C ASN A 134 -1.61 -16.12 22.21
N ALA A 135 -2.41 -15.73 21.20
CA ALA A 135 -2.06 -15.91 19.78
C ALA A 135 -0.73 -15.20 19.46
N TYR A 136 -0.55 -13.96 19.93
CA TYR A 136 0.70 -13.23 19.75
C TYR A 136 1.90 -13.92 20.41
N ARG A 137 1.78 -14.33 21.67
CA ARG A 137 2.87 -14.96 22.43
C ARG A 137 3.26 -16.32 21.88
N ASN A 138 2.28 -17.09 21.41
CA ASN A 138 2.47 -18.46 20.95
C ASN A 138 2.79 -18.55 19.45
N GLY A 139 2.68 -17.45 18.69
CA GLY A 139 2.82 -17.44 17.22
C GLY A 139 1.73 -18.27 16.53
N THR A 140 0.53 -18.33 17.11
CA THR A 140 -0.63 -19.08 16.61
C THR A 140 -1.68 -18.13 16.05
N THR A 141 -2.67 -18.68 15.34
CA THR A 141 -3.79 -17.90 14.85
C THR A 141 -4.81 -17.60 15.97
N LEU A 142 -5.61 -16.56 15.80
CA LEU A 142 -6.72 -16.25 16.70
C LEU A 142 -7.69 -17.44 16.85
N LYS A 143 -7.96 -18.15 15.75
CA LYS A 143 -8.86 -19.31 15.75
C LYS A 143 -8.33 -20.45 16.61
N GLU A 144 -7.05 -20.78 16.49
CA GLU A 144 -6.42 -21.82 17.31
C GLU A 144 -6.50 -21.48 18.80
N GLU A 145 -6.15 -20.28 19.21
CA GLU A 145 -6.22 -19.88 20.63
C GLU A 145 -7.66 -19.70 21.12
N ALA A 146 -8.57 -19.28 20.27
CA ALA A 146 -9.99 -19.19 20.61
C ALA A 146 -10.58 -20.58 20.95
N ILE A 147 -10.28 -21.59 20.15
CA ILE A 147 -10.72 -22.98 20.39
C ILE A 147 -10.05 -23.54 21.67
N LYS A 148 -8.75 -23.30 21.83
CA LYS A 148 -7.96 -23.77 22.98
C LYS A 148 -8.45 -23.16 24.30
N SER A 149 -8.89 -21.91 24.28
CA SER A 149 -9.45 -21.22 25.45
C SER A 149 -10.80 -21.82 25.93
N LYS A 150 -11.47 -22.59 25.07
CA LYS A 150 -12.84 -23.12 25.30
C LYS A 150 -13.92 -22.03 25.51
N TYR A 151 -13.63 -20.78 25.15
CA TYR A 151 -14.62 -19.68 25.22
C TYR A 151 -15.64 -19.75 24.10
N LEU A 152 -15.27 -20.39 22.97
CA LEU A 152 -16.14 -20.59 21.80
C LEU A 152 -15.68 -21.82 21.00
N THR A 153 -16.58 -22.32 20.18
CA THR A 153 -16.32 -23.43 19.25
C THR A 153 -15.75 -22.91 17.92
N SER A 154 -15.19 -23.82 17.10
CA SER A 154 -14.73 -23.47 15.75
C SER A 154 -15.85 -22.90 14.89
N SER A 155 -17.06 -23.45 14.99
CA SER A 155 -18.21 -22.97 14.22
C SER A 155 -18.64 -21.56 14.62
N GLU A 156 -18.63 -21.26 15.92
CA GLU A 156 -18.93 -19.92 16.45
C GLU A 156 -17.86 -18.91 16.02
N PHE A 157 -16.59 -19.30 16.04
CA PHE A 157 -15.51 -18.44 15.55
C PHE A 157 -15.75 -18.06 14.08
N ASP A 158 -15.97 -19.04 13.21
CA ASP A 158 -16.17 -18.81 11.78
C ASP A 158 -17.44 -17.99 11.47
N GLN A 159 -18.47 -18.11 12.31
CA GLN A 159 -19.70 -17.34 12.19
C GLN A 159 -19.54 -15.89 12.66
N TRP A 160 -18.77 -15.65 13.74
CA TRP A 160 -18.66 -14.34 14.37
C TRP A 160 -17.51 -13.49 13.80
N VAL A 161 -16.41 -14.14 13.39
CA VAL A 161 -15.25 -13.47 12.82
C VAL A 161 -15.37 -13.51 11.29
N ASP A 162 -16.16 -12.59 10.76
CA ASP A 162 -16.35 -12.39 9.33
C ASP A 162 -15.74 -11.03 8.92
N PRO A 163 -14.56 -11.02 8.28
CA PRO A 163 -13.90 -9.78 7.88
C PRO A 163 -14.75 -8.88 7.00
N LYS A 164 -15.65 -9.44 6.18
CA LYS A 164 -16.54 -8.66 5.31
C LYS A 164 -17.52 -7.83 6.13
N LYS A 165 -18.09 -8.42 7.17
CA LYS A 165 -19.01 -7.70 8.08
C LYS A 165 -18.31 -6.62 8.90
N MET A 166 -17.00 -6.77 9.15
CA MET A 166 -16.20 -5.79 9.88
C MET A 166 -15.91 -4.52 9.07
N THR A 167 -16.06 -4.54 7.75
CA THR A 167 -15.84 -3.39 6.87
C THR A 167 -17.11 -2.57 6.60
N GLY A 168 -18.24 -2.92 7.21
CA GLY A 168 -19.51 -2.20 7.03
C GLY A 168 -20.17 -2.40 5.68
N LYS A 169 -19.82 -3.47 4.96
CA LYS A 169 -20.39 -3.84 3.66
C LYS A 169 -21.30 -5.05 3.81
#